data_37e82db9a7b342c9d56c0f2a7ce1be6e
#
_entry.id   37e82db9a7b342c9d56c0f2a7ce1be6e
#
_cell.length_a   1.000
_cell.length_b   1.000
_cell.length_c   1.000
_cell.angle_alpha   90.00
_cell.angle_beta   90.00
_cell.angle_gamma   90.00
#
_symmetry.space_group_name_H-M   'P 1'
#
loop_
_entity.id
_entity.type
_entity.pdbx_description
1 polymer ?
#
loop_
_entity_poly.entity_id
_entity_poly.type
_entity_poly.pdbx_seq_one_letter_code
_entity_poly.pdbx_strand_id
1 'polypeptide(L)'
;MEKNFKRTTVTSALPYANGPVHIGHLAGVYVPADIYVRYLRLKKEDVLFIGGSDEHGVPITIRAKKEGVTPQDIVDRYHTLIKDSFKEFGISFDVYGRTSSPTHHQLASDFFRKLYDKHEFIEKTSMQYYDEEAHTFLADRYITGECPRCHAEGAYGDQCEKCGSTLSPTELINPKSAISGSQPVMKETKHWYLPLDKHEGWLRKWILEDHKEWRPNVYGQCKSWLDMGLQPRAVSRDLDWGIPVPVEGAEGKVLYVWFDAPIGYISNTKELLPDSWEKWWKDPETRLIHFIGKDNIVFHCIVFPA
;
A
#
# COMPACT_ATOMS: atom_id res chain seq x y z
N MET A 1 12.57 -21.62 -23.34
CA MET A 1 13.29 -20.50 -23.99
C MET A 1 13.15 -19.30 -23.08
N GLU A 2 14.24 -18.67 -22.64
CA GLU A 2 14.16 -17.40 -21.93
C GLU A 2 13.49 -16.37 -22.83
N LYS A 3 12.45 -15.73 -22.32
CA LYS A 3 11.74 -14.68 -23.05
C LYS A 3 12.67 -13.48 -23.20
N ASN A 4 13.02 -13.12 -24.43
CA ASN A 4 13.91 -11.99 -24.67
C ASN A 4 13.09 -10.70 -24.62
N PHE A 5 13.26 -9.92 -23.55
CA PHE A 5 12.56 -8.64 -23.36
C PHE A 5 13.33 -7.50 -24.01
N LYS A 6 12.65 -6.53 -24.60
CA LYS A 6 13.26 -5.33 -25.15
C LYS A 6 13.70 -4.33 -24.10
N ARG A 7 12.97 -4.30 -22.97
CA ARG A 7 13.23 -3.37 -21.86
C ARG A 7 12.83 -3.94 -20.52
N THR A 8 13.29 -3.32 -19.46
CA THR A 8 12.98 -3.72 -18.09
C THR A 8 12.53 -2.53 -17.24
N THR A 9 11.34 -2.63 -16.66
CA THR A 9 10.86 -1.72 -15.60
C THR A 9 11.28 -2.33 -14.26
N VAL A 10 12.06 -1.58 -13.48
CA VAL A 10 12.46 -1.96 -12.13
C VAL A 10 11.81 -1.00 -11.14
N THR A 11 11.14 -1.53 -10.13
CA THR A 11 10.56 -0.74 -9.05
C THR A 11 11.15 -1.11 -7.71
N SER A 12 11.21 -0.16 -6.80
CA SER A 12 11.48 -0.41 -5.38
C SER A 12 10.26 -0.05 -4.55
N ALA A 13 9.96 -0.84 -3.52
CA ALA A 13 8.84 -0.58 -2.61
C ALA A 13 8.86 0.88 -2.14
N LEU A 14 7.69 1.51 -2.16
CA LEU A 14 7.53 2.90 -1.71
C LEU A 14 7.58 2.95 -0.19
N PRO A 15 8.58 3.60 0.45
CA PRO A 15 8.60 3.75 1.89
C PRO A 15 7.53 4.74 2.34
N TYR A 16 6.93 4.50 3.51
CA TYR A 16 6.04 5.45 4.13
C TYR A 16 6.75 6.76 4.47
N ALA A 17 6.19 7.89 4.02
CA ALA A 17 6.70 9.23 4.31
C ALA A 17 6.31 9.70 5.73
N ASN A 18 6.59 8.89 6.74
CA ASN A 18 6.33 9.20 8.15
C ASN A 18 7.55 9.06 9.07
N GLY A 19 8.72 8.80 8.49
CA GLY A 19 9.96 8.62 9.21
C GLY A 19 11.16 8.48 8.27
N PRO A 20 12.39 8.56 8.80
CA PRO A 20 13.59 8.32 7.99
C PRO A 20 13.71 6.84 7.60
N VAL A 21 14.37 6.58 6.48
CA VAL A 21 14.81 5.22 6.14
C VAL A 21 15.98 4.83 7.04
N HIS A 22 16.14 3.53 7.25
CA HIS A 22 17.24 2.97 8.04
C HIS A 22 17.98 1.89 7.25
N ILE A 23 19.09 1.39 7.81
CA ILE A 23 19.97 0.42 7.15
C ILE A 23 19.22 -0.83 6.65
N GLY A 24 18.16 -1.27 7.35
CA GLY A 24 17.34 -2.40 6.94
C GLY A 24 16.59 -2.14 5.63
N HIS A 25 16.09 -0.92 5.43
CA HIS A 25 15.47 -0.52 4.16
C HIS A 25 16.51 -0.51 3.03
N LEU A 26 17.66 0.12 3.27
CA LEU A 26 18.74 0.24 2.28
C LEU A 26 19.25 -1.15 1.86
N ALA A 27 19.64 -1.97 2.82
CA ALA A 27 20.22 -3.30 2.55
C ALA A 27 19.19 -4.31 2.01
N GLY A 28 17.93 -4.18 2.44
CA GLY A 28 16.87 -5.13 2.05
C GLY A 28 16.29 -4.88 0.66
N VAL A 29 16.21 -3.63 0.24
CA VAL A 29 15.47 -3.23 -0.98
C VAL A 29 16.28 -2.34 -1.91
N TYR A 30 16.71 -1.16 -1.46
CA TYR A 30 17.14 -0.09 -2.37
C TYR A 30 18.53 -0.30 -2.96
N VAL A 31 19.49 -0.72 -2.14
CA VAL A 31 20.85 -1.05 -2.61
C VAL A 31 20.84 -2.26 -3.55
N PRO A 32 20.17 -3.39 -3.23
CA PRO A 32 20.05 -4.50 -4.17
C PRO A 32 19.39 -4.12 -5.49
N ALA A 33 18.35 -3.27 -5.46
CA ALA A 33 17.71 -2.78 -6.67
C ALA A 33 18.65 -1.95 -7.53
N ASP A 34 19.37 -1.01 -6.93
CA ASP A 34 20.32 -0.15 -7.63
C ASP A 34 21.48 -0.92 -8.24
N ILE A 35 22.04 -1.91 -7.52
CA ILE A 35 23.09 -2.80 -8.05
C ILE A 35 22.57 -3.53 -9.30
N TYR A 36 21.35 -4.05 -9.24
CA TYR A 36 20.75 -4.77 -10.37
C TYR A 36 20.53 -3.83 -11.56
N VAL A 37 20.00 -2.64 -11.33
CA VAL A 37 19.78 -1.62 -12.38
C VAL A 37 21.10 -1.21 -13.03
N ARG A 38 22.16 -0.95 -12.23
CA ARG A 38 23.48 -0.63 -12.75
C ARG A 38 24.05 -1.76 -13.60
N TYR A 39 23.85 -3.01 -13.17
CA TYR A 39 24.25 -4.18 -13.98
C TYR A 39 23.56 -4.19 -15.35
N LEU A 40 22.23 -3.96 -15.39
CA LEU A 40 21.49 -3.89 -16.66
C LEU A 40 21.97 -2.74 -17.55
N ARG A 41 22.21 -1.56 -16.97
CA ARG A 41 22.75 -0.40 -17.69
C ARG A 41 24.15 -0.66 -18.27
N LEU A 42 25.02 -1.36 -17.52
CA LEU A 42 26.33 -1.79 -18.02
C LEU A 42 26.21 -2.75 -19.20
N LYS A 43 25.18 -3.59 -19.21
CA LYS A 43 24.86 -4.46 -20.35
C LYS A 43 24.22 -3.71 -21.52
N LYS A 44 24.00 -2.40 -21.40
CA LYS A 44 23.29 -1.55 -22.39
C LYS A 44 21.85 -1.99 -22.64
N GLU A 45 21.19 -2.59 -21.64
CA GLU A 45 19.76 -2.86 -21.68
C GLU A 45 18.98 -1.58 -21.45
N ASP A 46 17.80 -1.46 -22.10
CA ASP A 46 16.85 -0.37 -21.86
C ASP A 46 16.14 -0.62 -20.52
N VAL A 47 16.45 0.21 -19.52
CA VAL A 47 15.96 0.01 -18.15
C VAL A 47 15.45 1.30 -17.55
N LEU A 48 14.32 1.22 -16.86
CA LEU A 48 13.71 2.32 -16.10
C LEU A 48 13.63 1.93 -14.62
N PHE A 49 14.21 2.75 -13.74
CA PHE A 49 14.24 2.54 -12.30
C PHE A 49 13.34 3.53 -11.56
N ILE A 50 12.25 3.01 -11.00
CA ILE A 50 11.16 3.79 -10.41
C ILE A 50 11.17 3.63 -8.90
N GLY A 51 11.21 4.75 -8.19
CA GLY A 51 10.98 4.86 -6.77
C GLY A 51 9.97 5.94 -6.44
N GLY A 52 9.69 6.11 -5.17
CA GLY A 52 8.79 7.14 -4.66
C GLY A 52 8.51 6.93 -3.18
N SER A 53 7.72 7.82 -2.58
CA SER A 53 7.21 7.69 -1.22
C SER A 53 5.72 7.37 -1.22
N ASP A 54 5.32 6.50 -0.29
CA ASP A 54 3.94 6.26 0.07
C ASP A 54 3.51 7.31 1.11
N GLU A 55 2.52 8.11 0.76
CA GLU A 55 2.16 9.34 1.49
C GLU A 55 0.74 9.33 2.03
N HIS A 56 0.03 8.20 1.94
CA HIS A 56 -1.33 8.05 2.45
C HIS A 56 -1.41 7.09 3.63
N GLY A 57 -2.55 7.12 4.34
CA GLY A 57 -2.87 6.17 5.38
C GLY A 57 -2.68 6.67 6.81
N VAL A 58 -3.18 5.86 7.74
CA VAL A 58 -3.30 6.13 9.17
C VAL A 58 -1.98 6.52 9.88
N PRO A 59 -0.83 5.89 9.60
CA PRO A 59 0.41 6.24 10.30
C PRO A 59 0.83 7.71 10.12
N ILE A 60 0.52 8.31 8.97
CA ILE A 60 0.83 9.71 8.67
C ILE A 60 -0.08 10.64 9.47
N THR A 61 -1.39 10.35 9.51
CA THR A 61 -2.34 11.15 10.28
C THR A 61 -2.09 11.08 11.79
N ILE A 62 -1.71 9.90 12.32
CA ILE A 62 -1.30 9.74 13.71
C ILE A 62 -0.09 10.64 14.02
N ARG A 63 0.91 10.60 13.14
CA ARG A 63 2.10 11.41 13.34
C ARG A 63 1.82 12.90 13.27
N ALA A 64 1.03 13.33 12.29
CA ALA A 64 0.60 14.73 12.15
C ALA A 64 -0.10 15.24 13.40
N LYS A 65 -1.06 14.48 13.93
CA LYS A 65 -1.75 14.81 15.20
C LYS A 65 -0.78 14.90 16.38
N LYS A 66 0.13 13.94 16.50
CA LYS A 66 1.14 13.92 17.59
C LYS A 66 2.07 15.14 17.54
N GLU A 67 2.44 15.59 16.35
CA GLU A 67 3.34 16.72 16.15
C GLU A 67 2.60 18.08 16.06
N GLY A 68 1.26 18.10 16.03
CA GLY A 68 0.46 19.31 15.90
C GLY A 68 0.60 20.01 14.55
N VAL A 69 0.80 19.25 13.48
CA VAL A 69 0.98 19.74 12.11
C VAL A 69 0.00 19.04 11.17
N THR A 70 -0.06 19.45 9.89
CA THR A 70 -0.89 18.78 8.89
C THR A 70 -0.24 17.50 8.37
N PRO A 71 -1.03 16.52 7.86
CA PRO A 71 -0.48 15.36 7.16
C PRO A 71 0.44 15.75 5.99
N GLN A 72 0.11 16.85 5.28
CA GLN A 72 0.93 17.38 4.19
C GLN A 72 2.33 17.79 4.68
N ASP A 73 2.44 18.47 5.83
CA ASP A 73 3.74 18.87 6.40
C ASP A 73 4.60 17.65 6.73
N ILE A 74 3.98 16.57 7.20
CA ILE A 74 4.70 15.31 7.49
C ILE A 74 5.25 14.72 6.20
N VAL A 75 4.42 14.52 5.20
CA VAL A 75 4.85 13.86 3.96
C VAL A 75 5.86 14.71 3.18
N ASP A 76 5.73 16.03 3.14
CA ASP A 76 6.69 16.91 2.48
C ASP A 76 8.08 16.82 3.12
N ARG A 77 8.13 16.83 4.46
CA ARG A 77 9.37 16.67 5.22
C ARG A 77 10.03 15.33 4.95
N TYR A 78 9.28 14.23 5.08
CA TYR A 78 9.87 12.90 4.96
C TYR A 78 10.10 12.46 3.52
N HIS A 79 9.29 12.90 2.56
CA HIS A 79 9.60 12.73 1.14
C HIS A 79 10.97 13.32 0.80
N THR A 80 11.20 14.57 1.17
CA THR A 80 12.46 15.26 0.92
C THR A 80 13.63 14.55 1.62
N LEU A 81 13.48 14.26 2.92
CA LEU A 81 14.52 13.58 3.69
C LEU A 81 14.92 12.22 3.08
N ILE A 82 13.92 11.40 2.70
CA ILE A 82 14.15 10.08 2.15
C ILE A 82 14.79 10.17 0.76
N LYS A 83 14.28 11.05 -0.10
CA LYS A 83 14.80 11.30 -1.44
C LYS A 83 16.27 11.74 -1.39
N ASP A 84 16.60 12.68 -0.52
CA ASP A 84 17.97 13.18 -0.36
C ASP A 84 18.88 12.08 0.21
N SER A 85 18.42 11.30 1.18
CA SER A 85 19.15 10.14 1.70
C SER A 85 19.50 9.13 0.59
N PHE A 86 18.56 8.81 -0.28
CA PHE A 86 18.83 7.93 -1.42
C PHE A 86 19.86 8.53 -2.39
N LYS A 87 19.78 9.83 -2.64
CA LYS A 87 20.76 10.54 -3.47
C LYS A 87 22.16 10.50 -2.85
N GLU A 88 22.29 10.72 -1.54
CA GLU A 88 23.56 10.64 -0.82
C GLU A 88 24.15 9.22 -0.85
N PHE A 89 23.30 8.18 -0.78
CA PHE A 89 23.71 6.79 -0.96
C PHE A 89 24.03 6.43 -2.43
N GLY A 90 23.81 7.35 -3.37
CA GLY A 90 24.04 7.14 -4.79
C GLY A 90 23.04 6.21 -5.46
N ILE A 91 21.84 6.00 -4.89
CA ILE A 91 20.77 5.22 -5.53
C ILE A 91 20.31 5.94 -6.78
N SER A 92 20.37 5.28 -7.92
CA SER A 92 20.26 5.89 -9.25
C SER A 92 18.86 5.80 -9.85
N PHE A 93 17.82 6.18 -9.09
CA PHE A 93 16.46 6.27 -9.61
C PHE A 93 16.38 7.17 -10.84
N ASP A 94 15.63 6.76 -11.87
CA ASP A 94 15.25 7.65 -12.97
C ASP A 94 14.15 8.62 -12.53
N VAL A 95 13.25 8.16 -11.65
CA VAL A 95 12.26 9.00 -10.97
C VAL A 95 12.07 8.54 -9.52
N TYR A 96 12.01 9.51 -8.61
CA TYR A 96 11.57 9.33 -7.24
C TYR A 96 10.38 10.26 -7.00
N GLY A 97 9.17 9.72 -7.18
CA GLY A 97 7.92 10.47 -7.11
C GLY A 97 7.21 10.32 -5.76
N ARG A 98 5.90 10.61 -5.75
CA ARG A 98 5.09 10.62 -4.52
C ARG A 98 3.63 10.29 -4.80
N THR A 99 2.96 9.59 -3.87
CA THR A 99 1.55 9.23 -4.03
C THR A 99 0.59 10.39 -3.73
N SER A 100 1.04 11.47 -3.12
CA SER A 100 0.24 12.70 -2.94
C SER A 100 0.24 13.63 -4.16
N SER A 101 0.87 13.25 -5.28
CA SER A 101 0.90 14.08 -6.49
C SER A 101 -0.48 14.13 -7.18
N PRO A 102 -0.82 15.25 -7.84
CA PRO A 102 -2.07 15.36 -8.60
C PRO A 102 -2.21 14.29 -9.69
N THR A 103 -1.12 13.92 -10.36
CA THR A 103 -1.09 12.86 -11.37
C THR A 103 -1.48 11.51 -10.77
N HIS A 104 -0.94 11.21 -9.58
CA HIS A 104 -1.28 9.98 -8.89
C HIS A 104 -2.74 9.96 -8.44
N HIS A 105 -3.22 11.04 -7.83
CA HIS A 105 -4.62 11.16 -7.41
C HIS A 105 -5.58 10.93 -8.58
N GLN A 106 -5.31 11.56 -9.73
CA GLN A 106 -6.12 11.36 -10.93
C GLN A 106 -6.08 9.91 -11.41
N LEU A 107 -4.88 9.33 -11.52
CA LEU A 107 -4.71 7.99 -12.05
C LEU A 107 -5.34 6.92 -11.13
N ALA A 108 -5.16 7.01 -9.82
CA ALA A 108 -5.76 6.08 -8.87
C ALA A 108 -7.30 6.20 -8.84
N SER A 109 -7.82 7.42 -8.96
CA SER A 109 -9.26 7.67 -9.13
C SER A 109 -9.79 7.03 -10.42
N ASP A 110 -9.05 7.12 -11.52
CA ASP A 110 -9.45 6.51 -12.81
C ASP A 110 -9.42 4.97 -12.75
N PHE A 111 -8.43 4.39 -12.04
CA PHE A 111 -8.41 2.94 -11.77
C PHE A 111 -9.65 2.50 -10.99
N PHE A 112 -9.97 3.21 -9.90
CA PHE A 112 -11.15 2.90 -9.10
C PHE A 112 -12.44 3.00 -9.92
N ARG A 113 -12.66 4.13 -10.64
CA ARG A 113 -13.84 4.33 -11.47
C ARG A 113 -13.99 3.23 -12.51
N LYS A 114 -12.90 2.86 -13.20
CA LYS A 114 -12.92 1.81 -14.21
C LYS A 114 -13.37 0.45 -13.67
N LEU A 115 -12.93 0.10 -12.44
CA LEU A 115 -13.38 -1.14 -11.78
C LEU A 115 -14.82 -1.01 -11.29
N TYR A 116 -15.20 0.15 -10.77
CA TYR A 116 -16.56 0.45 -10.33
C TYR A 116 -17.57 0.37 -11.48
N ASP A 117 -17.28 1.00 -12.60
CA ASP A 117 -18.14 1.00 -13.80
C ASP A 117 -18.29 -0.40 -14.42
N LYS A 118 -17.30 -1.27 -14.19
CA LYS A 118 -17.34 -2.67 -14.59
C LYS A 118 -18.06 -3.59 -13.59
N HIS A 119 -18.58 -3.03 -12.49
CA HIS A 119 -19.20 -3.79 -11.39
C HIS A 119 -18.27 -4.86 -10.77
N GLU A 120 -16.96 -4.59 -10.75
CA GLU A 120 -15.98 -5.49 -10.13
C GLU A 120 -15.98 -5.45 -8.61
N PHE A 121 -16.45 -4.37 -8.00
CA PHE A 121 -16.49 -4.25 -6.55
C PHE A 121 -17.77 -4.84 -5.94
N ILE A 122 -17.63 -5.34 -4.71
CA ILE A 122 -18.75 -5.69 -3.83
C ILE A 122 -18.92 -4.57 -2.81
N GLU A 123 -20.12 -4.05 -2.67
CA GLU A 123 -20.45 -3.10 -1.60
C GLU A 123 -20.87 -3.87 -0.35
N LYS A 124 -20.26 -3.54 0.80
CA LYS A 124 -20.64 -4.11 2.08
C LYS A 124 -20.79 -3.02 3.12
N THR A 125 -21.87 -3.11 3.87
CA THR A 125 -22.13 -2.30 5.04
C THR A 125 -21.69 -3.06 6.28
N SER A 126 -20.99 -2.41 7.20
CA SER A 126 -20.54 -2.97 8.47
C SER A 126 -20.64 -1.95 9.59
N MET A 127 -20.74 -2.44 10.82
CA MET A 127 -20.66 -1.60 12.02
C MET A 127 -19.19 -1.40 12.38
N GLN A 128 -18.78 -0.13 12.56
CA GLN A 128 -17.44 0.24 13.00
C GLN A 128 -17.50 1.25 14.15
N TYR A 129 -16.45 1.31 14.94
CA TYR A 129 -16.36 2.30 16.00
C TYR A 129 -16.23 3.72 15.44
N TYR A 130 -17.02 4.63 16.00
CA TYR A 130 -17.08 6.04 15.66
C TYR A 130 -16.88 6.88 16.92
N ASP A 131 -16.03 7.87 16.81
CA ASP A 131 -15.79 8.87 17.86
C ASP A 131 -16.73 10.07 17.63
N GLU A 132 -17.70 10.25 18.52
CA GLU A 132 -18.66 11.35 18.40
C GLU A 132 -18.07 12.72 18.72
N GLU A 133 -17.00 12.77 19.53
CA GLU A 133 -16.31 14.03 19.86
C GLU A 133 -15.38 14.47 18.73
N ALA A 134 -14.65 13.55 18.16
CA ALA A 134 -13.76 13.80 17.03
C ALA A 134 -14.44 13.74 15.66
N HIS A 135 -15.75 13.38 15.62
CA HIS A 135 -16.55 13.23 14.40
C HIS A 135 -15.91 12.36 13.33
N THR A 136 -15.29 11.24 13.73
CA THR A 136 -14.56 10.36 12.80
C THR A 136 -14.73 8.88 13.13
N PHE A 137 -14.71 8.04 12.11
CA PHE A 137 -14.55 6.59 12.31
C PHE A 137 -13.15 6.26 12.81
N LEU A 138 -13.07 5.26 13.65
CA LEU A 138 -11.81 4.85 14.26
C LEU A 138 -11.22 3.65 13.49
N ALA A 139 -10.09 3.88 12.83
CA ALA A 139 -9.25 2.78 12.36
C ALA A 139 -8.69 2.00 13.56
N ASP A 140 -8.33 0.73 13.35
CA ASP A 140 -7.94 -0.20 14.40
C ASP A 140 -6.93 0.38 15.41
N ARG A 141 -5.94 1.14 14.93
CA ARG A 141 -4.94 1.80 15.76
C ARG A 141 -5.41 3.09 16.46
N TYR A 142 -6.58 3.57 16.13
CA TYR A 142 -7.23 4.65 16.85
C TYR A 142 -8.12 4.18 18.00
N ILE A 143 -8.19 2.86 18.24
CA ILE A 143 -8.93 2.26 19.33
C ILE A 143 -7.94 1.61 20.28
N THR A 144 -8.05 1.93 21.54
CA THR A 144 -7.28 1.32 22.62
C THR A 144 -8.22 0.78 23.68
N GLY A 145 -7.79 -0.25 24.39
CA GLY A 145 -8.56 -0.85 25.47
C GLY A 145 -7.76 -1.87 26.26
N GLU A 146 -8.42 -2.62 27.11
CA GLU A 146 -7.81 -3.73 27.81
C GLU A 146 -7.81 -4.99 26.90
N CYS A 147 -6.66 -5.66 26.84
CA CYS A 147 -6.53 -6.90 26.08
C CYS A 147 -7.37 -8.04 26.68
N PRO A 148 -8.25 -8.71 25.92
CA PRO A 148 -9.08 -9.81 26.45
C PRO A 148 -8.27 -11.07 26.80
N ARG A 149 -7.00 -11.15 26.38
CA ARG A 149 -6.14 -12.33 26.57
C ARG A 149 -5.18 -12.21 27.75
N CYS A 150 -4.56 -11.05 27.93
CA CYS A 150 -3.55 -10.86 28.98
C CYS A 150 -3.89 -9.72 29.95
N HIS A 151 -5.04 -9.09 29.80
CA HIS A 151 -5.54 -7.98 30.62
C HIS A 151 -4.58 -6.78 30.70
N ALA A 152 -3.72 -6.62 29.69
CA ALA A 152 -2.89 -5.42 29.59
C ALA A 152 -3.73 -4.24 29.13
N GLU A 153 -3.60 -3.12 29.80
CA GLU A 153 -4.17 -1.85 29.36
C GLU A 153 -3.42 -1.30 28.15
N GLY A 154 -4.12 -0.52 27.31
CA GLY A 154 -3.55 0.15 26.15
C GLY A 154 -3.28 -0.77 24.95
N ALA A 155 -3.92 -1.94 24.87
CA ALA A 155 -3.88 -2.79 23.68
C ALA A 155 -4.59 -2.06 22.51
N TYR A 156 -4.01 -2.14 21.32
CA TYR A 156 -4.63 -1.60 20.09
C TYR A 156 -5.68 -2.55 19.51
N GLY A 157 -6.56 -2.00 18.69
CA GLY A 157 -7.65 -2.76 18.07
C GLY A 157 -7.18 -3.86 17.10
N ASP A 158 -5.94 -3.83 16.61
CA ASP A 158 -5.36 -4.83 15.72
C ASP A 158 -4.44 -5.83 16.44
N GLN A 159 -3.79 -5.39 17.54
CA GLN A 159 -2.80 -6.21 18.22
C GLN A 159 -2.54 -5.72 19.65
N CYS A 160 -2.32 -6.66 20.57
CA CYS A 160 -1.76 -6.37 21.88
C CYS A 160 -0.24 -6.40 21.82
N GLU A 161 0.42 -5.26 22.03
CA GLU A 161 1.89 -5.17 22.00
C GLU A 161 2.56 -5.92 23.16
N LYS A 162 1.84 -6.19 24.27
CA LYS A 162 2.38 -6.89 25.44
C LYS A 162 2.45 -8.40 25.26
N CYS A 163 1.39 -9.02 24.72
CA CYS A 163 1.35 -10.48 24.54
C CYS A 163 1.45 -10.91 23.05
N GLY A 164 1.48 -9.97 22.12
CA GLY A 164 1.61 -10.23 20.68
C GLY A 164 0.36 -10.80 20.00
N SER A 165 -0.76 -10.93 20.73
CA SER A 165 -1.99 -11.48 20.15
C SER A 165 -2.61 -10.53 19.15
N THR A 166 -3.01 -11.05 18.00
CA THR A 166 -3.89 -10.34 17.05
C THR A 166 -5.27 -10.17 17.65
N LEU A 167 -5.86 -9.01 17.50
CA LEU A 167 -7.16 -8.61 18.04
C LEU A 167 -8.06 -8.05 16.93
N SER A 168 -9.36 -8.02 17.21
CA SER A 168 -10.32 -7.16 16.53
C SER A 168 -10.69 -6.02 17.49
N PRO A 169 -10.96 -4.81 16.98
CA PRO A 169 -11.41 -3.69 17.81
C PRO A 169 -12.59 -4.04 18.74
N THR A 170 -13.49 -4.90 18.27
CA THR A 170 -14.67 -5.32 19.01
C THR A 170 -14.38 -6.33 20.13
N GLU A 171 -13.18 -6.91 20.18
CA GLU A 171 -12.76 -7.82 21.25
C GLU A 171 -12.17 -7.08 22.46
N LEU A 172 -11.75 -5.81 22.29
CA LEU A 172 -11.20 -5.03 23.39
C LEU A 172 -12.21 -4.81 24.51
N ILE A 173 -11.74 -4.95 25.73
CA ILE A 173 -12.50 -4.61 26.92
C ILE A 173 -12.39 -3.11 27.17
N ASN A 174 -13.51 -2.42 27.41
CA ASN A 174 -13.59 -0.99 27.62
C ASN A 174 -12.86 -0.16 26.52
N PRO A 175 -13.23 -0.31 25.23
CA PRO A 175 -12.59 0.40 24.15
C PRO A 175 -12.71 1.92 24.32
N LYS A 176 -11.62 2.63 23.99
CA LYS A 176 -11.55 4.10 24.01
C LYS A 176 -10.94 4.60 22.71
N SER A 177 -11.41 5.77 22.27
CA SER A 177 -10.76 6.50 21.19
C SER A 177 -9.37 6.97 21.63
N ALA A 178 -8.35 6.65 20.86
CA ALA A 178 -7.01 7.21 21.05
C ALA A 178 -6.91 8.68 20.60
N ILE A 179 -7.99 9.22 19.99
CA ILE A 179 -8.05 10.59 19.49
C ILE A 179 -8.57 11.52 20.57
N SER A 180 -9.77 11.25 21.11
CA SER A 180 -10.46 12.09 22.11
C SER A 180 -10.37 11.53 23.53
N GLY A 181 -10.11 10.23 23.69
CA GLY A 181 -10.21 9.51 24.96
C GLY A 181 -11.63 9.07 25.30
N SER A 182 -12.64 9.46 24.49
CA SER A 182 -14.04 9.11 24.72
C SER A 182 -14.33 7.64 24.44
N GLN A 183 -15.45 7.14 24.94
CA GLN A 183 -15.94 5.81 24.60
C GLN A 183 -16.60 5.88 23.21
N PRO A 184 -16.09 5.10 22.22
CA PRO A 184 -16.64 5.15 20.88
C PRO A 184 -17.98 4.41 20.80
N VAL A 185 -18.81 4.81 19.86
CA VAL A 185 -20.08 4.16 19.53
C VAL A 185 -19.99 3.35 18.26
N MET A 186 -20.83 2.34 18.12
CA MET A 186 -20.92 1.59 16.87
C MET A 186 -21.80 2.33 15.87
N LYS A 187 -21.28 2.61 14.68
CA LYS A 187 -21.97 3.30 13.60
C LYS A 187 -21.83 2.54 12.30
N GLU A 188 -22.87 2.55 11.50
CA GLU A 188 -22.87 1.90 10.20
C GLU A 188 -22.00 2.67 9.21
N THR A 189 -21.17 1.94 8.44
CA THR A 189 -20.41 2.48 7.32
C THR A 189 -20.37 1.48 6.16
N LYS A 190 -20.34 2.04 4.94
CA LYS A 190 -20.30 1.27 3.70
C LYS A 190 -18.92 1.36 3.05
N HIS A 191 -18.38 0.23 2.60
CA HIS A 191 -17.12 0.17 1.89
C HIS A 191 -17.21 -0.67 0.60
N TRP A 192 -16.28 -0.41 -0.33
CA TRP A 192 -16.09 -1.19 -1.54
C TRP A 192 -15.00 -2.23 -1.31
N TYR A 193 -15.25 -3.44 -1.82
CA TYR A 193 -14.35 -4.59 -1.67
C TYR A 193 -13.99 -5.15 -3.03
N LEU A 194 -12.71 -5.34 -3.29
CA LEU A 194 -12.21 -6.11 -4.42
C LEU A 194 -12.39 -7.61 -4.10
N PRO A 195 -13.20 -8.36 -4.87
CA PRO A 195 -13.46 -9.78 -4.63
C PRO A 195 -12.29 -10.63 -5.13
N LEU A 196 -11.19 -10.72 -4.36
CA LEU A 196 -9.99 -11.48 -4.74
C LEU A 196 -10.27 -12.96 -4.96
N ASP A 197 -11.27 -13.51 -4.30
CA ASP A 197 -11.77 -14.89 -4.49
C ASP A 197 -12.15 -15.17 -5.95
N LYS A 198 -12.74 -14.22 -6.66
CA LYS A 198 -13.04 -14.36 -8.10
C LYS A 198 -11.79 -14.45 -8.98
N HIS A 199 -10.68 -13.89 -8.49
CA HIS A 199 -9.39 -13.88 -9.21
C HIS A 199 -8.50 -15.08 -8.84
N GLU A 200 -8.86 -15.87 -7.82
CA GLU A 200 -8.01 -16.95 -7.29
C GLU A 200 -7.63 -17.98 -8.35
N GLY A 201 -8.56 -18.38 -9.22
CA GLY A 201 -8.32 -19.42 -10.21
C GLY A 201 -7.18 -19.11 -11.18
N TRP A 202 -7.20 -17.88 -11.77
CA TRP A 202 -6.15 -17.48 -12.69
C TRP A 202 -4.85 -17.10 -11.96
N LEU A 203 -4.93 -16.49 -10.76
CA LEU A 203 -3.76 -16.19 -9.93
C LEU A 203 -3.02 -17.47 -9.52
N ARG A 204 -3.77 -18.51 -9.16
CA ARG A 204 -3.21 -19.82 -8.82
C ARG A 204 -2.43 -20.40 -9.98
N LYS A 205 -2.99 -20.39 -11.18
CA LYS A 205 -2.30 -20.85 -12.39
C LYS A 205 -1.07 -19.99 -12.66
N TRP A 206 -1.24 -18.68 -12.73
CA TRP A 206 -0.18 -17.74 -13.05
C TRP A 206 1.00 -17.82 -12.08
N ILE A 207 0.75 -17.88 -10.75
CA ILE A 207 1.81 -17.94 -9.75
C ILE A 207 2.41 -19.35 -9.66
N LEU A 208 1.57 -20.39 -9.52
CA LEU A 208 2.05 -21.72 -9.16
C LEU A 208 2.50 -22.57 -10.35
N GLU A 209 2.06 -22.23 -11.58
CA GLU A 209 2.43 -22.97 -12.79
C GLU A 209 3.37 -22.16 -13.69
N ASP A 210 3.05 -20.86 -13.93
CA ASP A 210 3.77 -20.04 -14.92
C ASP A 210 4.98 -19.31 -14.34
N HIS A 211 5.05 -19.15 -12.98
CA HIS A 211 6.13 -18.41 -12.30
C HIS A 211 6.83 -19.20 -11.19
N LYS A 212 7.13 -20.47 -11.46
CA LYS A 212 7.89 -21.34 -10.54
C LYS A 212 9.33 -20.89 -10.31
N GLU A 213 9.85 -20.03 -11.17
CA GLU A 213 11.18 -19.43 -11.08
C GLU A 213 11.28 -18.31 -10.02
N TRP A 214 10.17 -17.86 -9.47
CA TRP A 214 10.19 -16.86 -8.41
C TRP A 214 10.96 -17.37 -7.18
N ARG A 215 11.54 -16.43 -6.44
CA ARG A 215 12.31 -16.78 -5.24
C ARG A 215 11.46 -17.66 -4.29
N PRO A 216 12.05 -18.69 -3.66
CA PRO A 216 11.29 -19.66 -2.84
C PRO A 216 10.44 -19.01 -1.74
N ASN A 217 10.90 -17.92 -1.10
CA ASN A 217 10.16 -17.21 -0.09
C ASN A 217 8.93 -16.46 -0.68
N VAL A 218 9.05 -15.88 -1.88
CA VAL A 218 7.95 -15.22 -2.58
C VAL A 218 6.91 -16.25 -3.01
N TYR A 219 7.35 -17.29 -3.71
CA TYR A 219 6.50 -18.38 -4.15
C TYR A 219 5.76 -19.05 -2.98
N GLY A 220 6.49 -19.39 -1.90
CA GLY A 220 5.93 -20.03 -0.73
C GLY A 220 4.89 -19.19 0.00
N GLN A 221 5.12 -17.87 0.11
CA GLN A 221 4.14 -16.97 0.73
C GLN A 221 2.88 -16.82 -0.13
N CYS A 222 3.02 -16.66 -1.44
CA CYS A 222 1.87 -16.61 -2.35
C CYS A 222 1.08 -17.92 -2.32
N LYS A 223 1.77 -19.07 -2.36
CA LYS A 223 1.14 -20.38 -2.24
C LYS A 223 0.34 -20.51 -0.93
N SER A 224 0.92 -20.10 0.19
CA SER A 224 0.24 -20.15 1.49
C SER A 224 -1.06 -19.34 1.49
N TRP A 225 -1.05 -18.15 0.89
CA TRP A 225 -2.25 -17.32 0.77
C TRP A 225 -3.33 -17.96 -0.13
N LEU A 226 -2.92 -18.50 -1.25
CA LEU A 226 -3.82 -19.21 -2.17
C LEU A 226 -4.41 -20.47 -1.52
N ASP A 227 -3.60 -21.22 -0.75
CA ASP A 227 -4.08 -22.43 -0.07
C ASP A 227 -5.07 -22.15 1.08
N MET A 228 -4.99 -20.97 1.70
CA MET A 228 -5.99 -20.51 2.69
C MET A 228 -7.29 -20.03 2.04
N GLY A 229 -7.30 -19.81 0.72
CA GLY A 229 -8.42 -19.22 -0.01
C GLY A 229 -8.44 -17.68 0.09
N LEU A 230 -8.51 -17.01 -1.06
CA LEU A 230 -8.54 -15.55 -1.11
C LEU A 230 -9.91 -15.02 -0.65
N GLN A 231 -9.90 -13.90 0.04
CA GLN A 231 -11.11 -13.25 0.54
C GLN A 231 -11.25 -11.84 -0.04
N PRO A 232 -12.47 -11.32 -0.22
CA PRO A 232 -12.68 -9.94 -0.62
C PRO A 232 -11.97 -8.95 0.30
N ARG A 233 -11.28 -7.97 -0.27
CA ARG A 233 -10.52 -6.95 0.48
C ARG A 233 -11.09 -5.56 0.27
N ALA A 234 -11.31 -4.84 1.36
CA ALA A 234 -11.79 -3.46 1.30
C ALA A 234 -10.74 -2.57 0.62
N VAL A 235 -11.19 -1.75 -0.33
CA VAL A 235 -10.38 -0.80 -1.11
C VAL A 235 -10.68 0.65 -0.75
N SER A 236 -11.51 0.89 0.26
CA SER A 236 -11.80 2.21 0.82
C SER A 236 -11.68 2.22 2.33
N ARG A 237 -11.51 3.40 2.91
CA ARG A 237 -11.44 3.65 4.36
C ARG A 237 -12.15 4.95 4.72
N ASP A 238 -12.71 5.03 5.93
CA ASP A 238 -13.18 6.25 6.53
C ASP A 238 -11.98 7.01 7.11
N LEU A 239 -11.42 7.92 6.36
CA LEU A 239 -10.26 8.74 6.72
C LEU A 239 -10.33 10.09 6.00
N ASP A 240 -9.69 11.11 6.59
CA ASP A 240 -9.62 12.47 6.04
C ASP A 240 -8.38 12.68 5.13
N TRP A 241 -7.41 11.78 5.20
CA TRP A 241 -6.14 11.88 4.46
C TRP A 241 -5.94 10.71 3.51
N GLY A 242 -5.95 10.99 2.23
CA GLY A 242 -5.83 10.03 1.13
C GLY A 242 -6.53 10.54 -0.12
N ILE A 243 -6.67 9.69 -1.10
CA ILE A 243 -7.40 9.98 -2.35
C ILE A 243 -8.88 9.79 -2.11
N PRO A 244 -9.74 10.80 -2.26
CA PRO A 244 -11.17 10.64 -2.12
C PRO A 244 -11.73 9.55 -3.02
N VAL A 245 -12.62 8.72 -2.51
CA VAL A 245 -13.31 7.71 -3.32
C VAL A 245 -14.17 8.42 -4.36
N PRO A 246 -13.96 8.22 -5.67
CA PRO A 246 -14.49 9.09 -6.71
C PRO A 246 -15.90 8.69 -7.21
N VAL A 247 -16.80 8.28 -6.31
CA VAL A 247 -18.17 7.90 -6.63
C VAL A 247 -19.17 8.55 -5.66
N GLU A 248 -20.41 8.68 -6.08
CA GLU A 248 -21.50 9.23 -5.28
C GLU A 248 -21.76 8.40 -4.02
N GLY A 249 -22.06 9.05 -2.89
CA GLY A 249 -22.30 8.40 -1.61
C GLY A 249 -21.03 7.91 -0.90
N ALA A 250 -19.86 8.42 -1.32
CA ALA A 250 -18.56 8.09 -0.74
C ALA A 250 -17.94 9.24 0.09
N GLU A 251 -18.77 10.19 0.53
CA GLU A 251 -18.33 11.34 1.32
C GLU A 251 -17.60 10.88 2.59
N GLY A 252 -16.47 11.51 2.90
CA GLY A 252 -15.63 11.15 4.06
C GLY A 252 -14.85 9.84 3.91
N LYS A 253 -14.75 9.32 2.69
CA LYS A 253 -14.01 8.08 2.39
C LYS A 253 -12.88 8.33 1.42
N VAL A 254 -11.77 7.64 1.66
CA VAL A 254 -10.59 7.64 0.79
C VAL A 254 -10.28 6.23 0.29
N LEU A 255 -9.53 6.15 -0.78
CA LEU A 255 -8.96 4.89 -1.25
C LEU A 255 -8.05 4.30 -0.17
N TYR A 256 -8.10 2.99 -0.01
CA TYR A 256 -7.19 2.30 0.91
C TYR A 256 -5.75 2.36 0.36
N VAL A 257 -4.82 2.74 1.21
CA VAL A 257 -3.41 2.94 0.83
C VAL A 257 -2.79 1.76 0.08
N TRP A 258 -3.16 0.54 0.39
CA TRP A 258 -2.67 -0.65 -0.31
C TRP A 258 -3.34 -0.90 -1.67
N PHE A 259 -4.41 -0.17 -1.97
CA PHE A 259 -4.99 -0.14 -3.32
C PHE A 259 -4.30 0.93 -4.17
N ASP A 260 -4.04 2.11 -3.62
CA ASP A 260 -3.48 3.23 -4.38
C ASP A 260 -1.94 3.18 -4.50
N ALA A 261 -1.22 2.77 -3.46
CA ALA A 261 0.24 2.81 -3.43
C ALA A 261 0.93 2.08 -4.62
N PRO A 262 0.53 0.86 -5.03
CA PRO A 262 1.14 0.21 -6.19
C PRO A 262 0.92 0.97 -7.51
N ILE A 263 -0.19 1.71 -7.64
CA ILE A 263 -0.46 2.58 -8.79
C ILE A 263 0.58 3.71 -8.86
N GLY A 264 1.20 4.05 -7.72
CA GLY A 264 2.29 5.02 -7.63
C GLY A 264 3.45 4.74 -8.57
N TYR A 265 3.77 3.47 -8.82
CA TYR A 265 4.81 3.14 -9.81
C TYR A 265 4.42 3.60 -11.21
N ILE A 266 3.16 3.43 -11.57
CA ILE A 266 2.63 3.82 -12.89
C ILE A 266 2.56 5.35 -12.99
N SER A 267 2.04 6.03 -11.97
CA SER A 267 1.93 7.49 -11.96
C SER A 267 3.30 8.17 -12.02
N ASN A 268 4.29 7.68 -11.28
CA ASN A 268 5.65 8.21 -11.31
C ASN A 268 6.29 8.00 -12.70
N THR A 269 6.00 6.87 -13.35
CA THR A 269 6.44 6.67 -14.75
C THR A 269 5.77 7.64 -15.70
N LYS A 270 4.48 7.90 -15.53
CA LYS A 270 3.71 8.83 -16.36
C LYS A 270 4.17 10.27 -16.16
N GLU A 271 4.54 10.67 -14.95
CA GLU A 271 5.13 11.99 -14.68
C GLU A 271 6.48 12.17 -15.37
N LEU A 272 7.32 11.14 -15.35
CA LEU A 272 8.63 11.17 -16.02
C LEU A 272 8.51 11.13 -17.55
N LEU A 273 7.62 10.31 -18.08
CA LEU A 273 7.48 9.97 -19.49
C LEU A 273 6.03 10.10 -19.97
N PRO A 274 5.44 11.31 -19.98
CA PRO A 274 4.01 11.51 -20.22
C PRO A 274 3.52 10.92 -21.55
N ASP A 275 4.34 10.97 -22.59
CA ASP A 275 3.97 10.51 -23.94
C ASP A 275 4.33 9.03 -24.23
N SER A 276 5.05 8.38 -23.32
CA SER A 276 5.59 7.03 -23.59
C SER A 276 5.57 6.07 -22.41
N TRP A 277 4.92 6.43 -21.31
CA TRP A 277 4.85 5.59 -20.11
C TRP A 277 4.20 4.22 -20.36
N GLU A 278 3.25 4.15 -21.31
CA GLU A 278 2.50 2.92 -21.59
C GLU A 278 3.38 1.78 -22.10
N LYS A 279 4.45 2.08 -22.84
CA LYS A 279 5.39 1.05 -23.30
C LYS A 279 6.09 0.34 -22.14
N TRP A 280 6.24 1.01 -20.98
CA TRP A 280 6.87 0.44 -19.79
C TRP A 280 5.92 -0.42 -18.95
N TRP A 281 4.60 -0.29 -19.15
CA TRP A 281 3.59 -0.95 -18.35
C TRP A 281 2.64 -1.86 -19.13
N LYS A 282 2.42 -1.58 -20.42
CA LYS A 282 1.43 -2.30 -21.24
C LYS A 282 2.05 -3.14 -22.36
N ASP A 283 3.31 -2.92 -22.70
CA ASP A 283 3.98 -3.66 -23.77
C ASP A 283 4.45 -5.03 -23.25
N PRO A 284 4.04 -6.15 -23.86
CA PRO A 284 4.42 -7.50 -23.46
C PRO A 284 5.92 -7.80 -23.63
N GLU A 285 6.67 -6.94 -24.33
CA GLU A 285 8.12 -7.00 -24.46
C GLU A 285 8.86 -6.27 -23.33
N THR A 286 8.12 -5.72 -22.36
CA THR A 286 8.66 -5.12 -21.14
C THR A 286 8.63 -6.12 -20.00
N ARG A 287 9.80 -6.35 -19.39
CA ARG A 287 9.91 -7.14 -18.15
C ARG A 287 9.70 -6.22 -16.96
N LEU A 288 8.85 -6.63 -16.01
CA LEU A 288 8.63 -5.94 -14.74
C LEU A 288 9.31 -6.69 -13.60
N ILE A 289 10.12 -5.96 -12.82
CA ILE A 289 10.82 -6.51 -11.65
C ILE A 289 10.59 -5.60 -10.45
N HIS A 290 10.08 -6.17 -9.36
CA HIS A 290 9.86 -5.49 -8.10
C HIS A 290 10.91 -5.88 -7.06
N PHE A 291 11.54 -4.88 -6.43
CA PHE A 291 12.35 -5.05 -5.23
C PHE A 291 11.52 -4.61 -4.03
N ILE A 292 11.14 -5.57 -3.20
CA ILE A 292 10.16 -5.37 -2.13
C ILE A 292 10.57 -6.07 -0.84
N GLY A 293 10.09 -5.57 0.28
CA GLY A 293 10.17 -6.28 1.56
C GLY A 293 9.20 -7.47 1.62
N LYS A 294 9.43 -8.38 2.56
CA LYS A 294 8.58 -9.56 2.77
C LYS A 294 7.10 -9.18 2.94
N ASP A 295 6.83 -8.10 3.64
CA ASP A 295 5.46 -7.67 3.97
C ASP A 295 4.68 -7.16 2.73
N ASN A 296 5.40 -6.83 1.65
CA ASN A 296 4.81 -6.34 0.42
C ASN A 296 4.49 -7.44 -0.61
N ILE A 297 4.91 -8.70 -0.37
CA ILE A 297 4.78 -9.78 -1.35
C ILE A 297 3.33 -9.97 -1.78
N VAL A 298 2.40 -10.08 -0.84
CA VAL A 298 0.98 -10.32 -1.15
C VAL A 298 0.39 -9.19 -2.00
N PHE A 299 0.75 -7.95 -1.72
CA PHE A 299 0.23 -6.80 -2.47
C PHE A 299 0.76 -6.74 -3.89
N HIS A 300 2.03 -7.07 -4.11
CA HIS A 300 2.64 -7.03 -5.43
C HIS A 300 2.35 -8.27 -6.29
N CYS A 301 2.15 -9.42 -5.64
CA CYS A 301 2.00 -10.70 -6.36
C CYS A 301 0.55 -11.18 -6.46
N ILE A 302 -0.37 -10.66 -5.63
CA ILE A 302 -1.77 -11.07 -5.60
C ILE A 302 -2.70 -9.88 -5.84
N VAL A 303 -2.64 -8.84 -5.00
CA VAL A 303 -3.61 -7.73 -5.06
C VAL A 303 -3.40 -6.84 -6.28
N PHE A 304 -2.17 -6.44 -6.56
CA PHE A 304 -1.87 -5.55 -7.68
C PHE A 304 -2.10 -6.19 -9.06
N PRO A 305 -1.79 -7.47 -9.28
CA PRO A 305 -2.14 -8.16 -10.54
C PRO A 305 -3.64 -8.39 -10.71
N ALA A 306 -4.42 -8.59 -9.62
CA ALA A 306 -5.88 -8.81 -9.65
C ALA A 306 -6.65 -7.57 -10.07
#